data_aee6620b3af86dadaaf551da55ccdec4
#
_entry.id   aee6620b3af86dadaaf551da55ccdec4
#
_cell.length_a   1.000
_cell.length_b   1.000
_cell.length_c   1.000
_cell.angle_alpha   90.00
_cell.angle_beta   90.00
_cell.angle_gamma   90.00
#
_symmetry.space_group_name_H-M   'P 1'
#
loop_
_entity.id
_entity.type
_entity.pdbx_description
1 polymer ?
#
loop_
_entity_poly.entity_id
_entity_poly.type
_entity_poly.pdbx_seq_one_letter_code
_entity_poly.pdbx_strand_id
1 'polypeptide(L)'
;MKTGSQLYRSLVNIRPAKKASSEYLKAEDEFLQKITAQKGITDIADLQPVEKNIYLWKGDITTLNCGAIVNAANSGMTGCYQPCHNCIDNCIHTFAGVRLRLKCAEIMKVQGHEEPTGTAKITPAYNLPCDYVIHTVGPIVQSRLTKKHCELLKSCYQSCLELAILNGTKSIAFCCISTGVFGFPQDKAAEIAVQTVREFLKTHDIEVIFNVFTEKDFDIYKRLLF
;
A
#
# COMPACT_ATOMS: atom_id res chain seq x y z
N MET A 1 -29.87 3.26 -5.79
CA MET A 1 -29.08 2.69 -6.93
C MET A 1 -27.62 2.89 -6.64
N LYS A 2 -26.75 1.89 -6.93
CA LYS A 2 -25.31 2.07 -6.82
C LYS A 2 -24.84 3.07 -7.87
N THR A 3 -23.91 3.96 -7.54
CA THR A 3 -23.27 4.85 -8.52
C THR A 3 -22.46 4.02 -9.51
N GLY A 4 -22.17 4.55 -10.71
CA GLY A 4 -21.33 3.87 -11.72
C GLY A 4 -19.98 3.43 -11.16
N SER A 5 -19.36 4.24 -10.29
CA SER A 5 -18.10 3.92 -9.60
C SER A 5 -18.24 2.74 -8.63
N GLN A 6 -19.33 2.65 -7.86
CA GLN A 6 -19.58 1.50 -6.97
C GLN A 6 -19.85 0.22 -7.74
N LEU A 7 -20.54 0.31 -8.88
CA LEU A 7 -20.78 -0.84 -9.75
C LEU A 7 -19.47 -1.34 -10.35
N TYR A 8 -18.65 -0.46 -10.94
CA TYR A 8 -17.32 -0.78 -11.44
C TYR A 8 -16.50 -1.49 -10.35
N ARG A 9 -16.39 -0.87 -9.16
CA ARG A 9 -15.62 -1.41 -8.05
C ARG A 9 -16.09 -2.81 -7.65
N SER A 10 -17.40 -3.04 -7.54
CA SER A 10 -17.93 -4.35 -7.19
C SER A 10 -17.60 -5.44 -8.22
N LEU A 11 -17.58 -5.10 -9.50
CA LEU A 11 -17.26 -6.02 -10.59
C LEU A 11 -15.76 -6.30 -10.69
N VAL A 12 -14.93 -5.27 -10.62
CA VAL A 12 -13.46 -5.44 -10.73
C VAL A 12 -12.89 -6.19 -9.53
N ASN A 13 -13.50 -6.06 -8.35
CA ASN A 13 -13.02 -6.79 -7.16
C ASN A 13 -13.19 -8.31 -7.29
N ILE A 14 -14.25 -8.79 -7.91
CA ILE A 14 -14.49 -10.24 -8.12
C ILE A 14 -13.87 -10.78 -9.41
N ARG A 15 -13.35 -9.88 -10.27
CA ARG A 15 -12.78 -10.29 -11.56
C ARG A 15 -11.51 -11.10 -11.33
N PRO A 16 -11.38 -12.31 -11.91
CA PRO A 16 -10.15 -13.08 -11.81
C PRO A 16 -9.00 -12.40 -12.58
N ALA A 17 -7.76 -12.79 -12.26
CA ALA A 17 -6.55 -12.31 -12.92
C ALA A 17 -6.45 -12.84 -14.35
N LYS A 18 -7.16 -12.20 -15.29
CA LYS A 18 -7.20 -12.55 -16.72
C LYS A 18 -6.88 -11.33 -17.57
N LYS A 19 -6.23 -11.57 -18.71
CA LYS A 19 -6.00 -10.54 -19.72
C LYS A 19 -7.31 -9.87 -20.12
N ALA A 20 -7.26 -8.58 -20.40
CA ALA A 20 -8.37 -7.78 -20.91
C ALA A 20 -8.03 -7.31 -22.33
N SER A 21 -9.05 -6.95 -23.13
CA SER A 21 -8.83 -6.38 -24.46
C SER A 21 -8.23 -4.98 -24.36
N SER A 22 -7.61 -4.54 -25.45
CA SER A 22 -7.04 -3.18 -25.56
C SER A 22 -8.11 -2.09 -25.37
N GLU A 23 -9.31 -2.32 -25.90
CA GLU A 23 -10.44 -1.40 -25.77
C GLU A 23 -10.89 -1.29 -24.31
N TYR A 24 -10.98 -2.41 -23.59
CA TYR A 24 -11.32 -2.42 -22.17
C TYR A 24 -10.27 -1.66 -21.36
N LEU A 25 -8.97 -1.94 -21.59
CA LEU A 25 -7.88 -1.28 -20.84
C LEU A 25 -7.89 0.22 -21.09
N LYS A 26 -8.10 0.68 -22.33
CA LYS A 26 -8.20 2.11 -22.64
C LYS A 26 -9.36 2.76 -21.91
N ALA A 27 -10.54 2.15 -21.93
CA ALA A 27 -11.72 2.68 -21.24
C ALA A 27 -11.54 2.68 -19.71
N GLU A 28 -10.90 1.65 -19.16
CA GLU A 28 -10.57 1.58 -17.72
C GLU A 28 -9.57 2.67 -17.33
N ASP A 29 -8.52 2.88 -18.13
CA ASP A 29 -7.51 3.91 -17.87
C ASP A 29 -8.14 5.31 -17.86
N GLU A 30 -8.94 5.67 -18.87
CA GLU A 30 -9.65 6.94 -18.95
C GLU A 30 -10.60 7.15 -17.75
N PHE A 31 -11.31 6.10 -17.36
CA PHE A 31 -12.24 6.12 -16.23
C PHE A 31 -11.53 6.31 -14.88
N LEU A 32 -10.48 5.53 -14.63
CA LEU A 32 -9.74 5.57 -13.35
C LEU A 32 -8.95 6.86 -13.19
N GLN A 33 -8.28 7.33 -14.24
CA GLN A 33 -7.56 8.61 -14.21
C GLN A 33 -8.52 9.78 -13.95
N LYS A 34 -9.70 9.77 -14.57
CA LYS A 34 -10.74 10.79 -14.28
C LYS A 34 -11.20 10.74 -12.82
N ILE A 35 -11.44 9.56 -12.26
CA ILE A 35 -11.85 9.42 -10.85
C ILE A 35 -10.74 9.92 -9.92
N THR A 36 -9.49 9.55 -10.18
CA THR A 36 -8.34 9.97 -9.37
C THR A 36 -8.17 11.49 -9.42
N ALA A 37 -8.28 12.10 -10.60
CA ALA A 37 -8.24 13.55 -10.75
C ALA A 37 -9.40 14.26 -10.01
N GLN A 38 -10.61 13.68 -10.03
CA GLN A 38 -11.76 14.23 -9.29
C GLN A 38 -11.61 14.13 -7.76
N LYS A 39 -10.91 13.12 -7.25
CA LYS A 39 -10.57 13.01 -5.82
C LYS A 39 -9.55 14.07 -5.38
N GLY A 40 -8.78 14.59 -6.30
CA GLY A 40 -7.61 15.42 -6.06
C GLY A 40 -6.36 14.58 -5.85
N ILE A 41 -5.27 14.94 -6.53
CA ILE A 41 -3.95 14.31 -6.36
C ILE A 41 -3.16 15.17 -5.37
N THR A 42 -2.57 14.53 -4.37
CA THR A 42 -1.63 15.16 -3.44
C THR A 42 -0.22 14.83 -3.91
N ASP A 43 0.61 15.83 -4.12
CA ASP A 43 2.02 15.63 -4.43
C ASP A 43 2.85 15.63 -3.14
N ILE A 44 3.86 14.76 -3.05
CA ILE A 44 4.77 14.77 -1.90
C ILE A 44 5.45 16.14 -1.72
N ALA A 45 5.69 16.86 -2.80
CA ALA A 45 6.27 18.20 -2.77
C ALA A 45 5.37 19.23 -2.04
N ASP A 46 4.08 18.97 -1.91
CA ASP A 46 3.13 19.84 -1.17
C ASP A 46 3.12 19.51 0.33
N LEU A 47 3.75 18.41 0.76
CA LEU A 47 3.78 17.98 2.15
C LEU A 47 4.94 18.63 2.91
N GLN A 48 4.72 18.87 4.21
CA GLN A 48 5.78 19.36 5.09
C GLN A 48 6.38 18.18 5.86
N PRO A 49 7.73 18.02 5.85
CA PRO A 49 8.38 16.99 6.65
C PRO A 49 8.22 17.29 8.15
N VAL A 50 7.99 16.25 8.93
CA VAL A 50 7.94 16.32 10.40
C VAL A 50 9.32 16.06 11.02
N GLU A 51 10.15 15.30 10.32
CA GLU A 51 11.58 15.09 10.59
C GLU A 51 12.30 15.07 9.23
N LYS A 52 13.64 15.09 9.23
CA LYS A 52 14.40 14.93 7.98
C LYS A 52 13.97 13.64 7.25
N ASN A 53 13.46 13.80 6.02
CA ASN A 53 12.98 12.70 5.18
C ASN A 53 11.77 11.92 5.74
N ILE A 54 11.08 12.43 6.76
CA ILE A 54 9.88 11.77 7.30
C ILE A 54 8.70 12.72 7.24
N TYR A 55 7.60 12.22 6.69
CA TYR A 55 6.34 12.93 6.53
C TYR A 55 5.21 12.16 7.24
N LEU A 56 4.25 12.88 7.79
CA LEU A 56 2.98 12.33 8.29
C LEU A 56 1.85 12.93 7.48
N TRP A 57 1.12 12.09 6.76
CA TRP A 57 0.02 12.55 5.92
C TRP A 57 -1.24 11.72 6.15
N LYS A 58 -2.36 12.42 6.41
CA LYS A 58 -3.68 11.80 6.53
C LYS A 58 -4.45 11.99 5.23
N GLY A 59 -4.67 10.89 4.49
CA GLY A 59 -5.36 10.94 3.21
C GLY A 59 -5.53 9.57 2.55
N ASP A 60 -6.10 9.57 1.36
CA ASP A 60 -6.26 8.39 0.52
C ASP A 60 -4.96 8.10 -0.23
N ILE A 61 -4.21 7.08 0.19
CA ILE A 61 -2.92 6.71 -0.42
C ILE A 61 -3.00 6.49 -1.93
N THR A 62 -4.18 6.15 -2.46
CA THR A 62 -4.39 5.95 -3.90
C THR A 62 -4.39 7.24 -4.70
N THR A 63 -4.31 8.39 -4.04
CA THR A 63 -4.22 9.73 -4.65
C THR A 63 -2.86 10.40 -4.44
N LEU A 64 -1.90 9.71 -3.81
CA LEU A 64 -0.59 10.28 -3.52
C LEU A 64 0.36 10.10 -4.70
N ASN A 65 0.89 11.21 -5.21
CA ASN A 65 1.97 11.25 -6.19
C ASN A 65 3.32 11.16 -5.46
N CYS A 66 3.98 10.01 -5.55
CA CYS A 66 5.28 9.72 -4.94
C CYS A 66 5.96 8.55 -5.68
N GLY A 67 7.19 8.21 -5.32
CA GLY A 67 7.92 7.12 -5.99
C GLY A 67 7.27 5.74 -5.80
N ALA A 68 6.85 5.40 -4.57
CA ALA A 68 6.14 4.14 -4.33
C ALA A 68 5.12 4.25 -3.20
N ILE A 69 4.03 3.48 -3.30
CA ILE A 69 3.11 3.26 -2.17
C ILE A 69 3.16 1.81 -1.73
N VAL A 70 2.99 1.56 -0.44
CA VAL A 70 2.98 0.21 0.13
C VAL A 70 1.56 -0.33 0.24
N ASN A 71 1.36 -1.53 -0.32
CA ASN A 71 0.14 -2.31 -0.18
C ASN A 71 0.32 -3.38 0.91
N ALA A 72 -0.52 -3.35 1.94
CA ALA A 72 -0.65 -4.45 2.90
C ALA A 72 -1.50 -5.56 2.28
N ALA A 73 -0.83 -6.46 1.58
CA ALA A 73 -1.42 -7.55 0.80
C ALA A 73 -1.74 -8.78 1.64
N ASN A 74 -2.53 -9.69 1.08
CA ASN A 74 -2.63 -11.07 1.56
C ASN A 74 -1.55 -11.95 0.90
N SER A 75 -1.35 -13.17 1.41
CA SER A 75 -0.31 -14.10 0.91
C SER A 75 -0.47 -14.53 -0.55
N GLY A 76 -1.69 -14.46 -1.08
CA GLY A 76 -1.95 -14.70 -2.51
C GLY A 76 -1.57 -13.56 -3.43
N MET A 77 -1.32 -12.36 -2.90
CA MET A 77 -0.88 -11.14 -3.61
C MET A 77 -1.84 -10.61 -4.68
N THR A 78 -2.93 -11.28 -4.97
CA THR A 78 -3.84 -10.94 -6.09
C THR A 78 -4.99 -9.99 -5.70
N GLY A 79 -4.88 -9.34 -4.56
CA GLY A 79 -5.85 -8.38 -4.06
C GLY A 79 -6.99 -9.03 -3.26
N CYS A 80 -7.82 -8.19 -2.68
CA CYS A 80 -9.00 -8.60 -1.94
C CYS A 80 -10.16 -8.81 -2.92
N TYR A 81 -10.78 -10.01 -2.90
CA TYR A 81 -11.90 -10.36 -3.77
C TYR A 81 -13.29 -10.02 -3.18
N GLN A 82 -13.34 -9.41 -2.00
CA GLN A 82 -14.61 -8.99 -1.42
C GLN A 82 -15.11 -7.70 -2.09
N PRO A 83 -16.32 -7.71 -2.70
CA PRO A 83 -16.86 -6.55 -3.39
C PRO A 83 -16.94 -5.31 -2.50
N CYS A 84 -16.37 -4.21 -2.96
CA CYS A 84 -16.39 -2.91 -2.27
C CYS A 84 -15.83 -2.93 -0.85
N HIS A 85 -14.97 -3.87 -0.50
CA HIS A 85 -14.31 -3.91 0.81
C HIS A 85 -13.37 -2.70 0.98
N ASN A 86 -13.37 -2.08 2.16
CA ASN A 86 -12.60 -0.87 2.42
C ASN A 86 -11.18 -1.12 2.94
N CYS A 87 -10.61 -2.32 2.75
CA CYS A 87 -9.20 -2.53 3.03
C CYS A 87 -8.32 -1.89 1.96
N ILE A 88 -7.09 -1.57 2.34
CA ILE A 88 -6.12 -0.92 1.46
C ILE A 88 -5.82 -1.76 0.21
N ASP A 89 -5.71 -3.07 0.36
CA ASP A 89 -5.47 -4.01 -0.74
C ASP A 89 -6.59 -3.95 -1.80
N ASN A 90 -7.86 -3.90 -1.37
CA ASN A 90 -8.98 -3.70 -2.28
C ASN A 90 -8.93 -2.34 -2.99
N CYS A 91 -8.63 -1.27 -2.26
CA CYS A 91 -8.58 0.08 -2.82
C CYS A 91 -7.44 0.20 -3.85
N ILE A 92 -6.24 -0.24 -3.52
CA ILE A 92 -5.08 -0.17 -4.43
C ILE A 92 -5.36 -0.97 -5.71
N HIS A 93 -5.83 -2.22 -5.59
CA HIS A 93 -6.17 -3.03 -6.77
C HIS A 93 -7.31 -2.45 -7.61
N THR A 94 -8.28 -1.79 -6.96
CA THR A 94 -9.38 -1.11 -7.67
C THR A 94 -8.86 0.05 -8.51
N PHE A 95 -8.09 0.96 -7.90
CA PHE A 95 -7.68 2.20 -8.56
C PHE A 95 -6.45 2.05 -9.46
N ALA A 96 -5.63 1.01 -9.27
CA ALA A 96 -4.61 0.62 -10.23
C ALA A 96 -5.19 0.00 -11.51
N GLY A 97 -6.36 -0.63 -11.42
CA GLY A 97 -7.02 -1.35 -12.52
C GLY A 97 -6.61 -2.83 -12.62
N VAL A 98 -7.24 -3.53 -13.57
CA VAL A 98 -7.13 -5.00 -13.71
C VAL A 98 -5.71 -5.49 -14.00
N ARG A 99 -4.86 -4.65 -14.56
CA ARG A 99 -3.46 -4.97 -14.87
C ARG A 99 -2.64 -5.30 -13.62
N LEU A 100 -2.88 -4.62 -12.50
CA LEU A 100 -2.15 -4.87 -11.25
C LEU A 100 -2.37 -6.30 -10.76
N ARG A 101 -3.63 -6.74 -10.70
CA ARG A 101 -3.97 -8.12 -10.29
C ARG A 101 -3.35 -9.15 -11.22
N LEU A 102 -3.40 -8.91 -12.53
CA LEU A 102 -2.79 -9.80 -13.51
C LEU A 102 -1.28 -9.91 -13.28
N LYS A 103 -0.59 -8.77 -13.09
CA LYS A 103 0.86 -8.73 -12.84
C LYS A 103 1.23 -9.48 -11.56
N CYS A 104 0.50 -9.26 -10.47
CA CYS A 104 0.69 -10.00 -9.23
C CYS A 104 0.50 -11.53 -9.43
N ALA A 105 -0.55 -11.94 -10.15
CA ALA A 105 -0.77 -13.35 -10.44
C ALA A 105 0.35 -13.98 -11.28
N GLU A 106 0.92 -13.24 -12.23
CA GLU A 106 2.08 -13.68 -13.00
C GLU A 106 3.31 -13.89 -12.11
N ILE A 107 3.59 -12.95 -11.22
CA ILE A 107 4.69 -13.05 -10.25
C ILE A 107 4.49 -14.28 -9.35
N MET A 108 3.30 -14.45 -8.76
CA MET A 108 3.00 -15.57 -7.88
C MET A 108 3.03 -16.92 -8.59
N LYS A 109 2.62 -16.96 -9.86
CA LYS A 109 2.73 -18.17 -10.68
C LYS A 109 4.19 -18.60 -10.88
N VAL A 110 5.10 -17.65 -11.12
CA VAL A 110 6.53 -17.92 -11.24
C VAL A 110 7.12 -18.36 -9.91
N GLN A 111 6.71 -17.73 -8.81
CA GLN A 111 7.14 -18.08 -7.46
C GLN A 111 6.68 -19.48 -7.03
N GLY A 112 5.46 -19.91 -7.40
CA GLY A 112 4.95 -21.25 -7.15
C GLY A 112 4.50 -21.54 -5.71
N HIS A 113 4.52 -20.55 -4.82
CA HIS A 113 4.04 -20.65 -3.43
C HIS A 113 3.54 -19.30 -2.94
N GLU A 114 2.79 -19.28 -1.83
CA GLU A 114 2.31 -18.06 -1.20
C GLU A 114 3.46 -17.13 -0.77
N GLU A 115 3.20 -15.82 -0.78
CA GLU A 115 4.18 -14.84 -0.32
C GLU A 115 4.37 -14.95 1.19
N PRO A 116 5.62 -15.13 1.67
CA PRO A 116 5.90 -15.18 3.09
C PRO A 116 5.63 -13.85 3.79
N THR A 117 5.20 -13.91 5.06
CA THR A 117 5.08 -12.71 5.90
C THR A 117 6.44 -12.06 6.12
N GLY A 118 6.51 -10.74 5.92
CA GLY A 118 7.73 -9.96 6.17
C GLY A 118 8.57 -9.71 4.93
N THR A 119 8.21 -10.27 3.77
CA THR A 119 8.87 -10.03 2.48
C THR A 119 8.11 -9.00 1.65
N ALA A 120 8.69 -8.55 0.53
CA ALA A 120 8.07 -7.56 -0.36
C ALA A 120 8.25 -7.89 -1.84
N LYS A 121 7.32 -7.45 -2.67
CA LYS A 121 7.33 -7.50 -4.14
C LYS A 121 7.01 -6.12 -4.68
N ILE A 122 7.52 -5.78 -5.86
CA ILE A 122 7.26 -4.51 -6.53
C ILE A 122 6.57 -4.73 -7.88
N THR A 123 5.65 -3.85 -8.20
CA THR A 123 4.94 -3.81 -9.49
C THR A 123 4.82 -2.36 -9.97
N PRO A 124 4.61 -2.13 -11.28
CA PRO A 124 4.14 -0.83 -11.75
C PRO A 124 2.81 -0.46 -11.09
N ALA A 125 2.56 0.84 -10.92
CA ALA A 125 1.34 1.34 -10.26
C ALA A 125 0.15 1.53 -11.22
N TYR A 126 0.37 1.46 -12.53
CA TYR A 126 -0.63 1.59 -13.60
C TYR A 126 -1.39 2.92 -13.53
N ASN A 127 -2.67 2.92 -13.09
CA ASN A 127 -3.52 4.12 -13.05
C ASN A 127 -3.40 4.92 -11.74
N LEU A 128 -2.57 4.48 -10.81
CA LEU A 128 -2.27 5.27 -9.60
C LEU A 128 -1.26 6.38 -9.94
N PRO A 129 -1.28 7.51 -9.22
CA PRO A 129 -0.36 8.63 -9.49
C PRO A 129 1.09 8.37 -9.09
N CYS A 130 1.37 7.33 -8.29
CA CYS A 130 2.73 6.90 -7.95
C CYS A 130 3.38 6.06 -9.06
N ASP A 131 4.71 5.87 -9.01
CA ASP A 131 5.42 5.06 -10.01
C ASP A 131 5.25 3.55 -9.76
N TYR A 132 5.31 3.13 -8.49
CA TYR A 132 5.29 1.72 -8.10
C TYR A 132 4.32 1.43 -6.96
N VAL A 133 3.86 0.18 -6.90
CA VAL A 133 3.24 -0.42 -5.71
C VAL A 133 4.19 -1.47 -5.16
N ILE A 134 4.56 -1.34 -3.88
CA ILE A 134 5.32 -2.35 -3.16
C ILE A 134 4.35 -3.12 -2.26
N HIS A 135 4.24 -4.41 -2.49
CA HIS A 135 3.33 -5.31 -1.79
C HIS A 135 4.07 -6.05 -0.69
N THR A 136 3.55 -6.06 0.52
CA THR A 136 4.08 -6.85 1.63
C THR A 136 2.98 -7.54 2.40
N VAL A 137 3.25 -8.73 2.93
CA VAL A 137 2.31 -9.50 3.74
C VAL A 137 2.65 -9.31 5.20
N GLY A 138 1.80 -8.57 5.91
CA GLY A 138 1.99 -8.32 7.33
C GLY A 138 1.56 -9.50 8.21
N PRO A 139 2.04 -9.57 9.47
CA PRO A 139 1.64 -10.60 10.42
C PRO A 139 0.18 -10.46 10.85
N ILE A 140 -0.49 -11.62 11.03
CA ILE A 140 -1.86 -11.71 11.56
C ILE A 140 -1.78 -12.00 13.07
N VAL A 141 -2.42 -11.15 13.88
CA VAL A 141 -2.49 -11.30 15.34
C VAL A 141 -3.90 -11.72 15.72
N GLN A 142 -4.11 -13.02 15.96
CA GLN A 142 -5.44 -13.56 16.25
C GLN A 142 -5.84 -13.45 17.73
N SER A 143 -4.86 -13.54 18.66
CA SER A 143 -5.13 -13.52 20.09
C SER A 143 -4.14 -12.64 20.85
N ARG A 144 -2.90 -13.08 21.00
CA ARG A 144 -1.86 -12.39 21.74
C ARG A 144 -0.72 -11.95 20.84
N LEU A 145 -0.32 -10.69 20.98
CA LEU A 145 0.88 -10.18 20.33
C LEU A 145 2.13 -10.92 20.86
N THR A 146 3.00 -11.37 19.95
CA THR A 146 4.24 -12.05 20.28
C THR A 146 5.45 -11.29 19.73
N LYS A 147 6.65 -11.59 20.24
CA LYS A 147 7.91 -11.05 19.73
C LYS A 147 8.08 -11.34 18.23
N LYS A 148 7.72 -12.55 17.80
CA LYS A 148 7.76 -12.95 16.38
C LYS A 148 6.88 -12.05 15.49
N HIS A 149 5.68 -11.69 15.94
CA HIS A 149 4.83 -10.75 15.19
C HIS A 149 5.51 -9.38 15.04
N CYS A 150 6.18 -8.87 16.09
CA CYS A 150 6.91 -7.61 16.03
C CYS A 150 8.11 -7.68 15.05
N GLU A 151 8.86 -8.78 15.08
CA GLU A 151 9.98 -9.01 14.17
C GLU A 151 9.51 -9.10 12.71
N LEU A 152 8.40 -9.79 12.45
CA LEU A 152 7.81 -9.90 11.12
C LEU A 152 7.28 -8.55 10.61
N LEU A 153 6.65 -7.75 11.47
CA LEU A 153 6.21 -6.41 11.08
C LEU A 153 7.40 -5.50 10.77
N LYS A 154 8.46 -5.55 11.59
CA LYS A 154 9.72 -4.85 11.29
C LYS A 154 10.28 -5.28 9.93
N SER A 155 10.29 -6.58 9.64
CA SER A 155 10.74 -7.14 8.36
C SER A 155 9.93 -6.57 7.18
N CYS A 156 8.60 -6.40 7.31
CA CYS A 156 7.79 -5.76 6.26
C CYS A 156 8.30 -4.38 5.89
N TYR A 157 8.56 -3.52 6.89
CA TYR A 157 9.08 -2.17 6.64
C TYR A 157 10.46 -2.20 6.01
N GLN A 158 11.38 -3.04 6.54
CA GLN A 158 12.74 -3.17 6.01
C GLN A 158 12.74 -3.65 4.55
N SER A 159 12.03 -4.75 4.26
CA SER A 159 11.95 -5.30 2.90
C SER A 159 11.36 -4.31 1.89
N CYS A 160 10.36 -3.51 2.29
CA CYS A 160 9.79 -2.47 1.44
C CYS A 160 10.81 -1.35 1.17
N LEU A 161 11.52 -0.88 2.19
CA LEU A 161 12.53 0.18 2.07
C LEU A 161 13.71 -0.27 1.20
N GLU A 162 14.23 -1.47 1.44
CA GLU A 162 15.31 -2.07 0.64
C GLU A 162 14.91 -2.21 -0.83
N LEU A 163 13.69 -2.67 -1.08
CA LEU A 163 13.17 -2.83 -2.43
C LEU A 163 12.94 -1.49 -3.14
N ALA A 164 12.53 -0.45 -2.42
CA ALA A 164 12.41 0.91 -2.92
C ALA A 164 13.77 1.46 -3.36
N ILE A 165 14.79 1.36 -2.51
CA ILE A 165 16.18 1.77 -2.83
C ILE A 165 16.70 0.99 -4.04
N LEU A 166 16.53 -0.33 -4.07
CA LEU A 166 17.00 -1.18 -5.16
C LEU A 166 16.39 -0.77 -6.53
N ASN A 167 15.16 -0.26 -6.52
CA ASN A 167 14.48 0.22 -7.72
C ASN A 167 14.67 1.74 -7.97
N GLY A 168 15.52 2.40 -7.22
CA GLY A 168 15.88 3.81 -7.42
C GLY A 168 14.77 4.80 -7.09
N THR A 169 13.74 4.39 -6.32
CA THR A 169 12.68 5.31 -5.90
C THR A 169 13.21 6.34 -4.91
N LYS A 170 12.71 7.56 -5.00
CA LYS A 170 13.12 8.67 -4.13
C LYS A 170 12.23 8.82 -2.90
N SER A 171 11.03 8.26 -2.96
CA SER A 171 10.05 8.34 -1.88
C SER A 171 9.19 7.09 -1.80
N ILE A 172 8.76 6.76 -0.57
CA ILE A 172 7.87 5.63 -0.29
C ILE A 172 6.82 6.00 0.75
N ALA A 173 5.55 5.67 0.49
CA ALA A 173 4.46 5.89 1.42
C ALA A 173 3.97 4.57 2.02
N PHE A 174 3.97 4.49 3.34
CA PHE A 174 3.47 3.32 4.08
C PHE A 174 2.06 3.54 4.58
N CYS A 175 1.17 2.60 4.31
CA CYS A 175 -0.07 2.44 5.08
C CYS A 175 0.20 1.80 6.45
N CYS A 176 -0.79 1.79 7.35
CA CYS A 176 -0.70 1.14 8.66
C CYS A 176 -0.75 -0.39 8.52
N ILE A 177 0.40 -1.03 8.25
CA ILE A 177 0.51 -2.46 7.97
C ILE A 177 -0.04 -3.28 9.14
N SER A 178 -0.87 -4.28 8.86
CA SER A 178 -1.48 -5.24 9.81
C SER A 178 -2.48 -4.67 10.83
N THR A 179 -2.74 -3.36 10.89
CA THR A 179 -3.58 -2.77 11.95
C THR A 179 -5.08 -2.86 11.69
N GLY A 180 -5.49 -3.26 10.49
CA GLY A 180 -6.89 -3.50 10.14
C GLY A 180 -7.34 -4.91 10.50
N VAL A 181 -7.78 -5.68 9.51
CA VAL A 181 -8.31 -7.06 9.66
C VAL A 181 -7.29 -8.02 10.31
N PHE A 182 -5.98 -7.75 10.16
CA PHE A 182 -4.91 -8.58 10.74
C PHE A 182 -4.70 -8.35 12.25
N GLY A 183 -5.38 -7.37 12.86
CA GLY A 183 -5.53 -7.23 14.30
C GLY A 183 -4.26 -6.84 15.08
N PHE A 184 -3.23 -6.35 14.42
CA PHE A 184 -2.03 -5.85 15.13
C PHE A 184 -2.39 -4.58 15.91
N PRO A 185 -2.01 -4.45 17.21
CA PRO A 185 -2.28 -3.25 18.01
C PRO A 185 -1.66 -1.99 17.38
N GLN A 186 -2.49 -0.97 17.12
CA GLN A 186 -2.11 0.22 16.35
C GLN A 186 -0.91 0.98 16.96
N ASP A 187 -0.93 1.22 18.26
CA ASP A 187 0.17 1.93 18.95
C ASP A 187 1.50 1.17 18.78
N LYS A 188 1.47 -0.16 18.98
CA LYS A 188 2.67 -0.99 18.85
C LYS A 188 3.15 -1.11 17.41
N ALA A 189 2.23 -1.15 16.45
CA ALA A 189 2.59 -1.15 15.03
C ALA A 189 3.27 0.16 14.62
N ALA A 190 2.74 1.30 15.07
CA ALA A 190 3.32 2.61 14.79
C ALA A 190 4.71 2.78 15.42
N GLU A 191 4.91 2.33 16.69
CA GLU A 191 6.25 2.33 17.32
C GLU A 191 7.27 1.56 16.46
N ILE A 192 6.91 0.34 16.02
CA ILE A 192 7.80 -0.49 15.19
C ILE A 192 8.08 0.19 13.84
N ALA A 193 7.05 0.76 13.21
CA ALA A 193 7.17 1.46 11.94
C ALA A 193 8.14 2.64 12.03
N VAL A 194 7.91 3.55 12.99
CA VAL A 194 8.73 4.76 13.18
C VAL A 194 10.16 4.39 13.54
N GLN A 195 10.36 3.45 14.48
CA GLN A 195 11.70 3.01 14.87
C GLN A 195 12.46 2.38 13.69
N THR A 196 11.79 1.53 12.90
CA THR A 196 12.42 0.86 11.74
C THR A 196 12.82 1.85 10.67
N VAL A 197 11.94 2.82 10.36
CA VAL A 197 12.23 3.87 9.38
C VAL A 197 13.37 4.77 9.85
N ARG A 198 13.33 5.25 11.09
CA ARG A 198 14.43 6.07 11.65
C ARG A 198 15.77 5.34 11.61
N GLU A 199 15.79 4.05 11.90
CA GLU A 199 17.02 3.25 11.85
C GLU A 199 17.54 3.13 10.42
N PHE A 200 16.67 2.87 9.46
CA PHE A 200 17.01 2.76 8.03
C PHE A 200 17.56 4.08 7.46
N LEU A 201 16.96 5.21 7.83
CA LEU A 201 17.37 6.53 7.37
C LEU A 201 18.71 7.03 7.91
N LYS A 202 19.33 6.34 8.89
CA LYS A 202 20.70 6.65 9.33
C LYS A 202 21.74 6.37 8.25
N THR A 203 21.44 5.45 7.33
CA THR A 203 22.39 4.98 6.30
C THR A 203 21.87 5.13 4.88
N HIS A 204 20.60 5.49 4.70
CA HIS A 204 19.97 5.63 3.40
C HIS A 204 19.24 6.98 3.28
N ASP A 205 19.20 7.51 2.06
CA ASP A 205 18.54 8.77 1.73
C ASP A 205 17.31 8.48 0.85
N ILE A 206 16.15 8.45 1.48
CA ILE A 206 14.85 8.26 0.85
C ILE A 206 13.78 8.98 1.67
N GLU A 207 12.82 9.62 1.03
CA GLU A 207 11.69 10.25 1.70
C GLU A 207 10.64 9.20 2.08
N VAL A 208 10.21 9.20 3.34
CA VAL A 208 9.24 8.23 3.87
C VAL A 208 8.00 8.94 4.37
N ILE A 209 6.85 8.58 3.81
CA ILE A 209 5.55 9.11 4.19
C ILE A 209 4.81 8.05 5.03
N PHE A 210 4.52 8.35 6.29
CA PHE A 210 3.52 7.60 7.05
C PHE A 210 2.14 8.09 6.64
N ASN A 211 1.48 7.32 5.78
CA ASN A 211 0.11 7.59 5.40
C ASN A 211 -0.85 6.95 6.41
N VAL A 212 -1.69 7.76 7.00
CA VAL A 212 -2.73 7.35 7.92
C VAL A 212 -4.10 7.74 7.38
N PHE A 213 -5.13 6.99 7.73
CA PHE A 213 -6.48 7.23 7.23
C PHE A 213 -7.44 7.70 8.33
N THR A 214 -7.28 7.22 9.56
CA THR A 214 -8.15 7.59 10.70
C THR A 214 -7.50 8.65 11.57
N GLU A 215 -8.32 9.42 12.31
CA GLU A 215 -7.82 10.36 13.34
C GLU A 215 -7.01 9.64 14.41
N LYS A 216 -7.47 8.46 14.83
CA LYS A 216 -6.76 7.65 15.81
C LYS A 216 -5.34 7.31 15.37
N ASP A 217 -5.16 6.85 14.13
CA ASP A 217 -3.83 6.57 13.60
C ASP A 217 -2.98 7.85 13.52
N PHE A 218 -3.59 8.96 13.08
CA PHE A 218 -2.91 10.25 13.02
C PHE A 218 -2.39 10.69 14.39
N ASP A 219 -3.22 10.61 15.43
CA ASP A 219 -2.82 10.96 16.80
C ASP A 219 -1.72 10.04 17.36
N ILE A 220 -1.75 8.75 17.02
CA ILE A 220 -0.70 7.81 17.42
C ILE A 220 0.64 8.21 16.78
N TYR A 221 0.68 8.37 15.46
CA TYR A 221 1.91 8.75 14.76
C TYR A 221 2.39 10.15 15.17
N LYS A 222 1.48 11.11 15.36
CA LYS A 222 1.82 12.44 15.83
C LYS A 222 2.58 12.41 17.17
N ARG A 223 2.12 11.62 18.16
CA ARG A 223 2.83 11.47 19.44
C ARG A 223 4.21 10.84 19.33
N LEU A 224 4.48 10.07 18.29
CA LEU A 224 5.77 9.41 18.11
C LEU A 224 6.77 10.25 17.31
N LEU A 225 6.27 11.21 16.53
CA LEU A 225 7.07 12.01 15.60
C LEU A 225 7.28 13.46 16.07
N PHE A 226 6.49 13.93 17.05
CA PHE A 226 6.58 15.25 17.66
C PHE A 226 6.82 15.15 19.16
#